data_90c681a5d25b9fd6f3f66d5054065282
#
_entry.id   90c681a5d25b9fd6f3f66d5054065282
#
_cell.length_a   1.000
_cell.length_b   1.000
_cell.length_c   1.000
_cell.angle_alpha   90.00
_cell.angle_beta   90.00
_cell.angle_gamma   90.00
#
_symmetry.space_group_name_H-M   'P 1'
#
loop_
_entity.id
_entity.type
_entity.pdbx_description
1 polymer ?
#
loop_
_entity_poly.entity_id
_entity_poly.type
_entity_poly.pdbx_seq_one_letter_code
_entity_poly.pdbx_strand_id
1 'polypeptide(L)'
;GSGTLLFEAACVATDTAPGIRREHYGFFNLKQFDKDVWNNLLEEAKNRSQNGIAKCLERKVEIVGFDLDERIVDIANENAAKAGFSNLVKVYHCPVQNLYNPFTSDLKVTIVTNPPYGKRMGNFNELIALYTEIGAGFKKNFKGARAAVISSSPELLSCMRLHSNKVYKLYNGELLCQLRVFDINETEDLSVKEEQNIKIATDFANRLKKNLTYMRKWAKNVNTNAYRVYDADVPEYSAAIDYYDGYYVIQAYKAPAKVNPRVAKRHELDMLSATVEIAGVTG
;
A
#
# COMPACT_ATOMS: atom_id res chain seq x y z
N GLY A 1 2.14 -2.18 -11.36
CA GLY A 1 3.43 -2.35 -12.06
C GLY A 1 3.49 -3.62 -12.91
N SER A 2 4.61 -3.85 -13.61
CA SER A 2 4.81 -4.97 -14.55
C SER A 2 4.75 -6.38 -13.94
N GLY A 3 4.42 -6.52 -12.67
CA GLY A 3 4.22 -7.81 -11.99
C GLY A 3 5.46 -8.39 -11.29
N THR A 4 6.55 -7.66 -11.15
CA THR A 4 7.82 -8.17 -10.59
C THR A 4 7.63 -8.89 -9.24
N LEU A 5 6.90 -8.29 -8.29
CA LEU A 5 6.65 -8.90 -6.98
C LEU A 5 5.86 -10.22 -7.08
N LEU A 6 4.93 -10.30 -8.04
CA LEU A 6 4.10 -11.49 -8.27
C LEU A 6 4.95 -12.63 -8.86
N PHE A 7 5.87 -12.29 -9.77
CA PHE A 7 6.76 -13.29 -10.38
C PHE A 7 7.78 -13.83 -9.39
N GLU A 8 8.35 -12.97 -8.56
CA GLU A 8 9.24 -13.42 -7.48
C GLU A 8 8.48 -14.30 -6.47
N ALA A 9 7.24 -13.95 -6.12
CA ALA A 9 6.40 -14.80 -5.28
C ALA A 9 6.11 -16.15 -5.95
N ALA A 10 5.83 -16.16 -7.26
CA ALA A 10 5.63 -17.40 -8.03
C ALA A 10 6.92 -18.24 -8.08
N CYS A 11 8.08 -17.63 -8.31
CA CYS A 11 9.36 -18.33 -8.28
C CYS A 11 9.63 -18.98 -6.92
N VAL A 12 9.36 -18.28 -5.82
CA VAL A 12 9.51 -18.82 -4.46
C VAL A 12 8.52 -19.98 -4.23
N ALA A 13 7.26 -19.80 -4.62
CA ALA A 13 6.22 -20.82 -4.40
C ALA A 13 6.48 -22.10 -5.20
N THR A 14 7.03 -21.97 -6.42
CA THR A 14 7.26 -23.09 -7.35
C THR A 14 8.67 -23.63 -7.31
N ASP A 15 9.52 -23.16 -6.39
CA ASP A 15 10.93 -23.53 -6.34
C ASP A 15 11.66 -23.33 -7.69
N THR A 16 11.32 -22.23 -8.37
CA THR A 16 11.89 -21.87 -9.67
C THR A 16 13.12 -20.98 -9.46
N ALA A 17 14.26 -21.43 -9.94
CA ALA A 17 15.51 -20.67 -9.81
C ALA A 17 15.46 -19.35 -10.58
N PRO A 18 15.92 -18.22 -9.97
CA PRO A 18 16.05 -16.95 -10.67
C PRO A 18 16.96 -17.12 -11.90
N GLY A 19 16.56 -16.56 -13.02
CA GLY A 19 17.37 -16.64 -14.24
C GLY A 19 17.37 -17.96 -14.97
N ILE A 20 16.57 -18.98 -14.57
CA ILE A 20 16.50 -20.31 -15.22
C ILE A 20 16.29 -20.22 -16.75
N ARG A 21 15.76 -19.11 -17.24
CA ARG A 21 15.51 -18.83 -18.66
C ARG A 21 16.59 -17.98 -19.31
N ARG A 22 17.61 -17.60 -18.57
CA ARG A 22 18.69 -16.78 -19.10
C ARG A 22 19.62 -17.67 -19.92
N GLU A 23 19.84 -17.27 -21.17
CA GLU A 23 20.66 -18.05 -22.11
C GLU A 23 22.16 -17.82 -21.93
N HIS A 24 22.56 -16.62 -21.47
CA HIS A 24 23.96 -16.23 -21.35
C HIS A 24 24.28 -15.70 -19.95
N TYR A 25 25.37 -16.20 -19.40
CA TYR A 25 25.92 -15.76 -18.13
C TYR A 25 27.39 -15.34 -18.30
N GLY A 26 27.82 -14.31 -17.58
CA GLY A 26 29.19 -13.81 -17.65
C GLY A 26 30.25 -14.86 -17.27
N PHE A 27 29.91 -15.78 -16.36
CA PHE A 27 30.83 -16.84 -15.94
C PHE A 27 31.07 -17.93 -17.01
N PHE A 28 30.29 -17.98 -18.09
CA PHE A 28 30.57 -18.89 -19.23
C PHE A 28 31.93 -18.62 -19.87
N ASN A 29 32.48 -17.44 -19.71
CA ASN A 29 33.77 -17.02 -20.24
C ASN A 29 34.94 -17.33 -19.27
N LEU A 30 34.68 -17.89 -18.08
CA LEU A 30 35.71 -18.21 -17.14
C LEU A 30 36.42 -19.51 -17.56
N LYS A 31 37.75 -19.58 -17.40
CA LYS A 31 38.55 -20.78 -17.72
C LYS A 31 38.14 -22.02 -16.93
N GLN A 32 37.59 -21.83 -15.73
CA GLN A 32 37.12 -22.91 -14.85
C GLN A 32 35.65 -23.30 -15.10
N PHE A 33 35.00 -22.73 -16.12
CA PHE A 33 33.61 -23.06 -16.41
C PHE A 33 33.51 -24.49 -16.90
N ASP A 34 32.73 -25.30 -16.17
CA ASP A 34 32.42 -26.70 -16.52
C ASP A 34 30.98 -26.73 -17.07
N LYS A 35 30.90 -27.03 -18.37
CA LYS A 35 29.64 -27.07 -19.10
C LYS A 35 28.74 -28.22 -18.67
N ASP A 36 29.33 -29.38 -18.30
CA ASP A 36 28.57 -30.57 -17.94
C ASP A 36 27.97 -30.38 -16.52
N VAL A 37 28.74 -29.83 -15.60
CA VAL A 37 28.22 -29.45 -14.27
C VAL A 37 27.09 -28.42 -14.41
N TRP A 38 27.26 -27.40 -15.27
CA TRP A 38 26.23 -26.42 -15.51
C TRP A 38 24.94 -27.02 -16.08
N ASN A 39 25.05 -27.90 -17.08
CA ASN A 39 23.90 -28.54 -17.71
C ASN A 39 23.13 -29.41 -16.70
N ASN A 40 23.83 -30.15 -15.85
CA ASN A 40 23.22 -30.96 -14.78
C ASN A 40 22.47 -30.10 -13.77
N LEU A 41 23.06 -28.97 -13.32
CA LEU A 41 22.41 -28.02 -12.41
C LEU A 41 21.18 -27.36 -13.06
N LEU A 42 21.25 -27.03 -14.35
CA LEU A 42 20.14 -26.47 -15.08
C LEU A 42 18.98 -27.43 -15.24
N GLU A 43 19.27 -28.71 -15.49
CA GLU A 43 18.28 -29.79 -15.58
C GLU A 43 17.63 -30.03 -14.22
N GLU A 44 18.40 -30.10 -13.14
CA GLU A 44 17.87 -30.19 -11.79
C GLU A 44 16.93 -29.00 -11.48
N ALA A 45 17.36 -27.77 -11.78
CA ALA A 45 16.54 -26.56 -11.55
C ALA A 45 15.24 -26.60 -12.35
N LYS A 46 15.25 -27.07 -13.59
CA LYS A 46 14.05 -27.24 -14.41
C LYS A 46 13.09 -28.27 -13.81
N ASN A 47 13.62 -29.40 -13.37
CA ASN A 47 12.83 -30.48 -12.74
C ASN A 47 12.19 -30.00 -11.43
N ARG A 48 12.94 -29.25 -10.61
CA ARG A 48 12.42 -28.65 -9.38
C ARG A 48 11.28 -27.65 -9.67
N SER A 49 11.46 -26.77 -10.66
CA SER A 49 10.43 -25.83 -11.09
C SER A 49 9.16 -26.52 -11.57
N GLN A 50 9.28 -27.53 -12.43
CA GLN A 50 8.11 -28.29 -12.92
C GLN A 50 7.35 -28.97 -11.79
N ASN A 51 8.05 -29.63 -10.89
CA ASN A 51 7.48 -30.28 -9.72
C ASN A 51 6.83 -29.25 -8.77
N GLY A 52 7.44 -28.07 -8.60
CA GLY A 52 6.92 -26.98 -7.79
C GLY A 52 5.62 -26.41 -8.38
N ILE A 53 5.57 -26.19 -9.69
CA ILE A 53 4.36 -25.74 -10.40
C ILE A 53 3.23 -26.77 -10.22
N ALA A 54 3.50 -28.04 -10.42
CA ALA A 54 2.49 -29.10 -10.25
C ALA A 54 1.92 -29.11 -8.81
N LYS A 55 2.80 -29.02 -7.79
CA LYS A 55 2.39 -28.95 -6.38
C LYS A 55 1.56 -27.68 -6.08
N CYS A 56 1.91 -26.54 -6.67
CA CYS A 56 1.13 -25.30 -6.49
C CYS A 56 -0.26 -25.43 -7.10
N LEU A 57 -0.40 -26.02 -8.27
CA LEU A 57 -1.69 -26.27 -8.92
C LEU A 57 -2.56 -27.25 -8.11
N GLU A 58 -1.98 -28.33 -7.62
CA GLU A 58 -2.64 -29.31 -6.75
C GLU A 58 -3.18 -28.64 -5.47
N ARG A 59 -2.37 -27.76 -4.85
CA ARG A 59 -2.72 -27.01 -3.64
C ARG A 59 -3.59 -25.78 -3.90
N LYS A 60 -3.94 -25.50 -5.15
CA LYS A 60 -4.69 -24.33 -5.57
C LYS A 60 -4.07 -23.01 -5.08
N VAL A 61 -2.74 -22.92 -5.19
CA VAL A 61 -2.05 -21.67 -4.88
C VAL A 61 -2.42 -20.64 -5.93
N GLU A 62 -2.86 -19.46 -5.50
CA GLU A 62 -3.20 -18.34 -6.37
C GLU A 62 -2.40 -17.10 -5.95
N ILE A 63 -1.86 -16.39 -6.93
CA ILE A 63 -1.13 -15.15 -6.75
C ILE A 63 -1.85 -14.08 -7.56
N VAL A 64 -2.45 -13.11 -6.86
CA VAL A 64 -3.28 -12.08 -7.49
C VAL A 64 -2.65 -10.71 -7.32
N GLY A 65 -2.61 -9.94 -8.39
CA GLY A 65 -2.18 -8.55 -8.40
C GLY A 65 -3.27 -7.61 -8.86
N PHE A 66 -3.15 -6.35 -8.43
CA PHE A 66 -4.03 -5.25 -8.84
C PHE A 66 -3.21 -4.06 -9.31
N ASP A 67 -3.66 -3.42 -10.38
CA ASP A 67 -3.10 -2.15 -10.85
C ASP A 67 -4.22 -1.24 -11.35
N LEU A 68 -4.00 0.06 -11.31
CA LEU A 68 -4.93 1.08 -11.78
C LEU A 68 -4.92 1.23 -13.32
N ASP A 69 -3.79 0.94 -13.97
CA ASP A 69 -3.63 1.11 -15.43
C ASP A 69 -3.88 -0.23 -16.14
N GLU A 70 -4.96 -0.31 -16.94
CA GLU A 70 -5.34 -1.50 -17.72
C GLU A 70 -4.21 -1.98 -18.64
N ARG A 71 -3.44 -1.07 -19.23
CA ARG A 71 -2.31 -1.42 -20.11
C ARG A 71 -1.20 -2.12 -19.32
N ILE A 72 -0.99 -1.71 -18.07
CA ILE A 72 -0.02 -2.35 -17.17
C ILE A 72 -0.52 -3.73 -16.74
N VAL A 73 -1.83 -3.88 -16.53
CA VAL A 73 -2.47 -5.18 -16.25
C VAL A 73 -2.22 -6.15 -17.40
N ASP A 74 -2.44 -5.73 -18.64
CA ASP A 74 -2.21 -6.56 -19.83
C ASP A 74 -0.73 -6.98 -19.94
N ILE A 75 0.20 -6.03 -19.81
CA ILE A 75 1.65 -6.31 -19.80
C ILE A 75 2.02 -7.31 -18.70
N ALA A 76 1.46 -7.17 -17.50
CA ALA A 76 1.76 -8.08 -16.40
C ALA A 76 1.23 -9.49 -16.66
N ASN A 77 0.02 -9.63 -17.23
CA ASN A 77 -0.55 -10.93 -17.61
C ASN A 77 0.23 -11.59 -18.77
N GLU A 78 0.66 -10.81 -19.77
CA GLU A 78 1.57 -11.31 -20.82
C GLU A 78 2.90 -11.79 -20.25
N ASN A 79 3.48 -11.03 -19.32
CA ASN A 79 4.70 -11.43 -18.65
C ASN A 79 4.51 -12.71 -17.83
N ALA A 80 3.36 -12.89 -17.16
CA ALA A 80 3.02 -14.14 -16.48
C ALA A 80 2.97 -15.33 -17.44
N ALA A 81 2.38 -15.15 -18.63
CA ALA A 81 2.32 -16.18 -19.66
C ALA A 81 3.71 -16.52 -20.19
N LYS A 82 4.52 -15.51 -20.54
CA LYS A 82 5.92 -15.70 -20.98
C LYS A 82 6.76 -16.38 -19.90
N ALA A 83 6.45 -16.09 -18.61
CA ALA A 83 7.10 -16.74 -17.47
C ALA A 83 6.56 -18.13 -17.16
N GLY A 84 5.53 -18.65 -17.85
CA GLY A 84 4.91 -19.97 -17.60
C GLY A 84 4.12 -20.03 -16.31
N PHE A 85 3.68 -18.88 -15.79
CA PHE A 85 2.93 -18.77 -14.54
C PHE A 85 1.47 -18.33 -14.74
N SER A 86 0.94 -18.36 -15.98
CA SER A 86 -0.44 -17.92 -16.28
C SER A 86 -1.53 -18.65 -15.48
N ASN A 87 -1.26 -19.87 -15.02
CA ASN A 87 -2.18 -20.64 -14.18
C ASN A 87 -2.08 -20.31 -12.68
N LEU A 88 -1.03 -19.59 -12.26
CA LEU A 88 -0.78 -19.25 -10.86
C LEU A 88 -0.91 -17.76 -10.60
N VAL A 89 -0.55 -16.92 -11.58
CA VAL A 89 -0.50 -15.46 -11.45
C VAL A 89 -1.55 -14.84 -12.33
N LYS A 90 -2.39 -13.99 -11.73
CA LYS A 90 -3.39 -13.18 -12.45
C LYS A 90 -3.35 -11.75 -11.95
N VAL A 91 -3.46 -10.80 -12.87
CA VAL A 91 -3.51 -9.37 -12.55
C VAL A 91 -4.80 -8.78 -13.06
N TYR A 92 -5.45 -7.98 -12.21
CA TYR A 92 -6.74 -7.36 -12.52
C TYR A 92 -6.64 -5.84 -12.43
N HIS A 93 -7.42 -5.17 -13.29
CA HIS A 93 -7.64 -3.73 -13.16
C HIS A 93 -8.49 -3.46 -11.91
N CYS A 94 -7.93 -2.73 -10.95
CA CYS A 94 -8.65 -2.36 -9.74
C CYS A 94 -8.04 -1.10 -9.11
N PRO A 95 -8.78 0.02 -9.11
CA PRO A 95 -8.45 1.17 -8.30
C PRO A 95 -8.42 0.80 -6.82
N VAL A 96 -7.53 1.44 -6.04
CA VAL A 96 -7.36 1.13 -4.62
C VAL A 96 -8.62 1.32 -3.79
N GLN A 97 -9.50 2.25 -4.19
CA GLN A 97 -10.80 2.51 -3.57
C GLN A 97 -11.74 1.29 -3.65
N ASN A 98 -11.57 0.48 -4.67
CA ASN A 98 -12.37 -0.70 -4.95
C ASN A 98 -11.65 -2.01 -4.58
N LEU A 99 -10.51 -1.89 -3.86
CA LEU A 99 -9.71 -3.05 -3.46
C LEU A 99 -10.57 -4.08 -2.71
N TYR A 100 -10.50 -5.33 -3.13
CA TYR A 100 -11.25 -6.43 -2.54
C TYR A 100 -10.34 -7.63 -2.31
N ASN A 101 -10.76 -8.52 -1.40
CA ASN A 101 -10.08 -9.81 -1.21
C ASN A 101 -10.61 -10.81 -2.26
N PRO A 102 -9.77 -11.28 -3.21
CA PRO A 102 -10.21 -12.23 -4.23
C PRO A 102 -10.29 -13.66 -3.72
N PHE A 103 -9.85 -13.92 -2.50
CA PHE A 103 -9.76 -15.26 -1.93
C PHE A 103 -10.93 -15.54 -0.97
N THR A 104 -11.21 -16.81 -0.73
CA THR A 104 -12.17 -17.23 0.30
C THR A 104 -11.64 -16.93 1.70
N SER A 105 -12.55 -16.75 2.67
CA SER A 105 -12.25 -16.35 4.05
C SER A 105 -11.30 -17.28 4.82
N ASP A 106 -11.16 -18.52 4.38
CA ASP A 106 -10.40 -19.56 5.10
C ASP A 106 -8.90 -19.59 4.73
N LEU A 107 -8.51 -18.79 3.75
CA LEU A 107 -7.11 -18.75 3.29
C LEU A 107 -6.29 -17.70 4.05
N LYS A 108 -5.06 -18.08 4.43
CA LYS A 108 -4.09 -17.12 4.95
C LYS A 108 -3.56 -16.26 3.81
N VAL A 109 -3.98 -15.00 3.79
CA VAL A 109 -3.57 -14.03 2.77
C VAL A 109 -2.31 -13.31 3.20
N THR A 110 -1.34 -13.20 2.30
CA THR A 110 -0.18 -12.33 2.44
C THR A 110 -0.20 -11.27 1.35
N ILE A 111 -0.14 -10.01 1.74
CA ILE A 111 -0.14 -8.85 0.85
C ILE A 111 1.28 -8.29 0.79
N VAL A 112 1.80 -8.04 -0.41
CA VAL A 112 3.07 -7.33 -0.59
C VAL A 112 2.85 -6.22 -1.60
N THR A 113 3.23 -4.99 -1.25
CA THR A 113 3.06 -3.86 -2.16
C THR A 113 4.18 -2.83 -2.05
N ASN A 114 4.48 -2.22 -3.19
CA ASN A 114 5.42 -1.11 -3.34
C ASN A 114 4.66 0.06 -4.00
N PRO A 115 3.80 0.76 -3.22
CA PRO A 115 3.04 1.87 -3.78
C PRO A 115 3.98 3.03 -4.14
N PRO A 116 3.54 3.98 -4.98
CA PRO A 116 4.37 5.12 -5.37
C PRO A 116 4.79 5.94 -4.15
N TYR A 117 6.04 6.42 -4.15
CA TYR A 117 6.61 7.30 -3.14
C TYR A 117 7.70 8.18 -3.74
N GLY A 118 8.02 9.31 -3.11
CA GLY A 118 9.09 10.22 -3.50
C GLY A 118 8.65 11.32 -4.48
N LYS A 119 9.54 12.28 -4.72
CA LYS A 119 9.27 13.52 -5.45
C LYS A 119 8.94 13.36 -6.96
N ARG A 120 9.10 12.16 -7.51
CA ARG A 120 8.92 11.91 -8.96
C ARG A 120 7.52 11.44 -9.35
N MET A 121 6.64 11.16 -8.38
CA MET A 121 5.38 10.46 -8.64
C MET A 121 4.19 11.18 -7.98
N GLY A 122 3.89 12.39 -8.42
CA GLY A 122 2.68 13.11 -8.04
C GLY A 122 2.83 14.15 -6.91
N ASN A 123 1.75 14.85 -6.64
CA ASN A 123 1.64 15.76 -5.51
C ASN A 123 1.65 14.95 -4.21
N PHE A 124 2.36 15.42 -3.18
CA PHE A 124 2.44 14.74 -1.88
C PHE A 124 1.06 14.48 -1.24
N ASN A 125 0.09 15.35 -1.49
CA ASN A 125 -1.28 15.19 -1.01
C ASN A 125 -2.00 13.99 -1.65
N GLU A 126 -1.76 13.74 -2.94
CA GLU A 126 -2.30 12.55 -3.65
C GLU A 126 -1.72 11.26 -3.07
N LEU A 127 -0.43 11.28 -2.69
CA LEU A 127 0.20 10.13 -2.03
C LEU A 127 -0.37 9.90 -0.63
N ILE A 128 -0.68 10.95 0.14
CA ILE A 128 -1.36 10.82 1.44
C ILE A 128 -2.72 10.15 1.25
N ALA A 129 -3.51 10.60 0.27
CA ALA A 129 -4.80 10.00 -0.06
C ALA A 129 -4.66 8.53 -0.40
N LEU A 130 -3.74 8.19 -1.30
CA LEU A 130 -3.47 6.82 -1.72
C LEU A 130 -3.12 5.90 -0.54
N TYR A 131 -2.19 6.32 0.34
CA TYR A 131 -1.78 5.49 1.48
C TYR A 131 -2.91 5.35 2.52
N THR A 132 -3.71 6.40 2.70
CA THR A 132 -4.90 6.34 3.56
C THR A 132 -5.92 5.33 3.03
N GLU A 133 -6.19 5.34 1.72
CA GLU A 133 -7.09 4.42 1.04
C GLU A 133 -6.57 2.96 1.07
N ILE A 134 -5.26 2.76 0.88
CA ILE A 134 -4.63 1.43 1.04
C ILE A 134 -4.88 0.90 2.46
N GLY A 135 -4.62 1.72 3.48
CA GLY A 135 -4.83 1.32 4.87
C GLY A 135 -6.29 1.01 5.19
N ALA A 136 -7.23 1.82 4.71
CA ALA A 136 -8.67 1.61 4.85
C ALA A 136 -9.12 0.32 4.14
N GLY A 137 -8.66 0.10 2.91
CA GLY A 137 -8.94 -1.10 2.12
C GLY A 137 -8.45 -2.37 2.80
N PHE A 138 -7.24 -2.34 3.37
CA PHE A 138 -6.69 -3.47 4.12
C PHE A 138 -7.54 -3.81 5.34
N LYS A 139 -7.87 -2.82 6.17
CA LYS A 139 -8.72 -3.01 7.36
C LYS A 139 -10.10 -3.54 7.03
N LYS A 140 -10.69 -3.08 5.92
CA LYS A 140 -12.04 -3.45 5.52
C LYS A 140 -12.11 -4.86 4.93
N ASN A 141 -11.18 -5.21 4.05
CA ASN A 141 -11.33 -6.34 3.14
C ASN A 141 -10.35 -7.49 3.39
N PHE A 142 -9.31 -7.29 4.24
CA PHE A 142 -8.24 -8.28 4.43
C PHE A 142 -7.99 -8.61 5.91
N LYS A 143 -9.06 -8.72 6.68
CA LYS A 143 -8.97 -9.13 8.09
C LYS A 143 -8.28 -10.49 8.23
N GLY A 144 -7.36 -10.61 9.17
CA GLY A 144 -6.55 -11.81 9.39
C GLY A 144 -5.36 -11.95 8.44
N ALA A 145 -5.21 -11.06 7.46
CA ALA A 145 -4.07 -11.09 6.55
C ALA A 145 -2.82 -10.47 7.17
N ARG A 146 -1.67 -10.84 6.60
CA ARG A 146 -0.40 -10.16 6.84
C ARG A 146 -0.05 -9.29 5.64
N ALA A 147 0.30 -8.02 5.87
CA ALA A 147 0.71 -7.10 4.83
C ALA A 147 2.15 -6.64 5.01
N ALA A 148 2.89 -6.50 3.91
CA ALA A 148 4.22 -5.91 3.87
C ALA A 148 4.23 -4.77 2.85
N VAL A 149 4.56 -3.56 3.29
CA VAL A 149 4.54 -2.35 2.47
C VAL A 149 5.90 -1.68 2.51
N ILE A 150 6.49 -1.43 1.34
CA ILE A 150 7.77 -0.74 1.21
C ILE A 150 7.56 0.71 0.78
N SER A 151 8.25 1.65 1.42
CA SER A 151 8.27 3.07 1.04
C SER A 151 9.53 3.76 1.54
N SER A 152 10.01 4.78 0.81
CA SER A 152 11.05 5.68 1.30
C SER A 152 10.52 6.79 2.21
N SER A 153 9.19 6.94 2.33
CA SER A 153 8.55 7.92 3.21
C SER A 153 7.87 7.24 4.40
N PRO A 154 8.49 7.30 5.59
CA PRO A 154 7.86 6.82 6.83
C PRO A 154 6.54 7.54 7.16
N GLU A 155 6.41 8.79 6.73
CA GLU A 155 5.22 9.62 6.91
C GLU A 155 4.04 9.01 6.15
N LEU A 156 4.22 8.69 4.86
CA LEU A 156 3.19 8.04 4.05
C LEU A 156 2.78 6.69 4.63
N LEU A 157 3.74 5.87 5.06
CA LEU A 157 3.44 4.59 5.75
C LEU A 157 2.58 4.79 7.01
N SER A 158 2.75 5.91 7.70
CA SER A 158 1.95 6.24 8.89
C SER A 158 0.53 6.67 8.54
N CYS A 159 0.29 7.21 7.32
CA CYS A 159 -1.05 7.56 6.84
C CYS A 159 -1.97 6.34 6.65
N MET A 160 -1.41 5.13 6.54
CA MET A 160 -2.20 3.89 6.48
C MET A 160 -2.96 3.60 7.79
N ARG A 161 -2.55 4.23 8.91
CA ARG A 161 -3.14 4.03 10.24
C ARG A 161 -3.23 2.56 10.65
N LEU A 162 -2.17 1.82 10.36
CA LEU A 162 -1.96 0.44 10.76
C LEU A 162 -0.77 0.36 11.69
N HIS A 163 -0.88 -0.44 12.75
CA HIS A 163 0.26 -0.73 13.63
C HIS A 163 1.22 -1.71 12.94
N SER A 164 2.52 -1.36 12.87
CA SER A 164 3.52 -2.24 12.27
C SER A 164 4.19 -3.11 13.33
N ASN A 165 4.11 -4.42 13.15
CA ASN A 165 4.74 -5.41 14.05
C ASN A 165 6.27 -5.45 13.86
N LYS A 166 6.74 -5.21 12.62
CA LYS A 166 8.16 -5.22 12.29
C LYS A 166 8.48 -4.14 11.26
N VAL A 167 9.67 -3.56 11.39
CA VAL A 167 10.20 -2.56 10.46
C VAL A 167 11.60 -2.98 10.04
N TYR A 168 11.81 -3.14 8.73
CA TYR A 168 13.12 -3.42 8.14
C TYR A 168 13.59 -2.21 7.34
N LYS A 169 14.89 -1.93 7.41
CA LYS A 169 15.54 -0.91 6.56
C LYS A 169 16.11 -1.61 5.34
N LEU A 170 15.74 -1.14 4.16
CA LEU A 170 16.16 -1.68 2.87
C LEU A 170 16.64 -0.53 1.98
N TYR A 171 17.45 -0.85 0.98
CA TYR A 171 17.81 0.10 -0.06
C TYR A 171 17.13 -0.29 -1.37
N ASN A 172 16.48 0.67 -2.02
CA ASN A 172 15.99 0.54 -3.39
C ASN A 172 16.83 1.46 -4.27
N GLY A 173 17.88 0.90 -4.87
CA GLY A 173 18.98 1.68 -5.43
C GLY A 173 19.69 2.48 -4.32
N GLU A 174 19.76 3.80 -4.46
CA GLU A 174 20.34 4.71 -3.46
C GLU A 174 19.34 5.14 -2.38
N LEU A 175 18.04 4.85 -2.57
CA LEU A 175 16.99 5.30 -1.66
C LEU A 175 16.89 4.37 -0.45
N LEU A 176 17.05 4.93 0.74
CA LEU A 176 16.75 4.24 1.99
C LEU A 176 15.23 4.13 2.13
N CYS A 177 14.73 2.88 2.19
CA CYS A 177 13.33 2.55 2.36
C CYS A 177 13.07 1.85 3.69
N GLN A 178 11.82 1.90 4.16
CA GLN A 178 11.30 1.05 5.20
C GLN A 178 10.36 0.03 4.58
N LEU A 179 10.53 -1.24 4.93
CA LEU A 179 9.53 -2.28 4.74
C LEU A 179 8.83 -2.47 6.09
N ARG A 180 7.57 -2.08 6.18
CA ARG A 180 6.75 -2.30 7.37
C ARG A 180 5.85 -3.51 7.19
N VAL A 181 5.82 -4.37 8.21
CA VAL A 181 4.97 -5.56 8.26
C VAL A 181 3.84 -5.29 9.24
N PHE A 182 2.63 -5.61 8.80
CA PHE A 182 1.38 -5.42 9.55
C PHE A 182 0.63 -6.75 9.64
N ASP A 183 0.12 -7.09 10.81
CA ASP A 183 -0.91 -8.12 10.95
C ASP A 183 -2.27 -7.41 11.04
N ILE A 184 -3.16 -7.66 10.06
CA ILE A 184 -4.43 -6.96 9.93
C ILE A 184 -5.47 -7.66 10.80
N ASN A 185 -5.53 -7.28 12.07
CA ASN A 185 -6.43 -7.87 13.06
C ASN A 185 -7.72 -7.06 13.22
N GLU A 186 -8.74 -7.67 13.83
CA GLU A 186 -10.02 -6.99 14.14
C GLU A 186 -9.88 -6.03 15.32
N THR A 187 -8.96 -6.31 16.23
CA THR A 187 -8.64 -5.50 17.42
C THR A 187 -7.12 -5.28 17.46
N GLU A 188 -6.69 -4.03 17.42
CA GLU A 188 -5.29 -3.68 17.65
C GLU A 188 -5.05 -3.58 19.18
N ASP A 189 -4.15 -4.42 19.73
CA ASP A 189 -3.54 -4.19 21.05
C ASP A 189 -2.54 -3.03 20.90
N LEU A 190 -2.99 -1.85 21.26
CA LEU A 190 -2.21 -0.62 21.13
C LEU A 190 -1.50 -0.27 22.44
N SER A 191 -0.27 0.25 22.35
CA SER A 191 0.38 0.85 23.52
C SER A 191 -0.39 2.08 24.00
N VAL A 192 -0.34 2.39 25.30
CA VAL A 192 -1.07 3.53 25.91
C VAL A 192 -0.82 4.86 25.20
N LYS A 193 0.38 5.08 24.64
CA LYS A 193 0.69 6.28 23.84
C LYS A 193 0.04 6.25 22.45
N GLU A 194 -0.08 5.09 21.84
CA GLU A 194 -0.74 4.90 20.55
C GLU A 194 -2.24 5.02 20.69
N GLU A 195 -2.82 4.50 21.78
CA GLU A 195 -4.24 4.69 22.11
C GLU A 195 -4.61 6.16 22.29
N GLN A 196 -3.77 6.96 22.98
CA GLN A 196 -4.00 8.40 23.11
C GLN A 196 -3.95 9.12 21.75
N ASN A 197 -2.97 8.82 20.92
CA ASN A 197 -2.83 9.44 19.59
C ASN A 197 -3.99 9.07 18.66
N ILE A 198 -4.45 7.80 18.71
CA ILE A 198 -5.63 7.35 17.96
C ILE A 198 -6.90 8.01 18.48
N LYS A 199 -7.04 8.16 19.81
CA LYS A 199 -8.17 8.86 20.42
C LYS A 199 -8.26 10.30 19.96
N ILE A 200 -7.15 11.04 19.94
CA ILE A 200 -7.10 12.43 19.47
C ILE A 200 -7.49 12.50 17.98
N ALA A 201 -6.90 11.63 17.13
CA ALA A 201 -7.26 11.58 15.71
C ALA A 201 -8.74 11.22 15.50
N THR A 202 -9.30 10.35 16.36
CA THR A 202 -10.71 9.97 16.34
C THR A 202 -11.60 11.14 16.72
N ASP A 203 -11.22 11.93 17.72
CA ASP A 203 -11.98 13.12 18.16
C ASP A 203 -12.03 14.19 17.05
N PHE A 204 -10.90 14.42 16.37
CA PHE A 204 -10.88 15.27 15.19
C PHE A 204 -11.78 14.73 14.07
N ALA A 205 -11.65 13.44 13.74
CA ALA A 205 -12.44 12.80 12.70
C ALA A 205 -13.96 12.88 12.98
N ASN A 206 -14.37 12.62 14.23
CA ASN A 206 -15.75 12.72 14.66
C ASN A 206 -16.27 14.16 14.57
N ARG A 207 -15.46 15.15 14.97
CA ARG A 207 -15.79 16.56 14.87
C ARG A 207 -15.97 16.97 13.40
N LEU A 208 -15.02 16.61 12.55
CA LEU A 208 -15.07 16.90 11.12
C LEU A 208 -16.30 16.28 10.45
N LYS A 209 -16.61 15.02 10.75
CA LYS A 209 -17.81 14.32 10.23
C LYS A 209 -19.10 15.04 10.63
N LYS A 210 -19.21 15.46 11.90
CA LYS A 210 -20.37 16.21 12.41
C LYS A 210 -20.52 17.55 11.70
N ASN A 211 -19.43 18.28 11.58
CA ASN A 211 -19.39 19.57 10.90
C ASN A 211 -19.77 19.45 9.43
N LEU A 212 -19.20 18.49 8.70
CA LEU A 212 -19.52 18.21 7.30
C LEU A 212 -21.02 17.94 7.11
N THR A 213 -21.61 17.10 7.97
CA THR A 213 -23.03 16.78 7.90
C THR A 213 -23.88 18.02 8.11
N TYR A 214 -23.54 18.86 9.09
CA TYR A 214 -24.27 20.08 9.38
C TYR A 214 -24.11 21.12 8.25
N MET A 215 -22.89 21.38 7.83
CA MET A 215 -22.59 22.42 6.84
C MET A 215 -23.10 22.05 5.44
N ARG A 216 -23.10 20.78 5.05
CA ARG A 216 -23.71 20.31 3.80
C ARG A 216 -25.23 20.60 3.79
N LYS A 217 -25.92 20.39 4.92
CA LYS A 217 -27.36 20.72 5.04
C LYS A 217 -27.61 22.21 4.99
N TRP A 218 -26.81 22.98 5.69
CA TRP A 218 -26.88 24.45 5.68
C TRP A 218 -26.63 24.99 4.27
N ALA A 219 -25.59 24.57 3.60
CA ALA A 219 -25.20 25.02 2.27
C ALA A 219 -26.30 24.79 1.22
N LYS A 220 -27.01 23.65 1.31
CA LYS A 220 -28.18 23.35 0.47
C LYS A 220 -29.31 24.39 0.73
N ASN A 221 -29.56 24.76 1.99
CA ASN A 221 -30.62 25.69 2.32
C ASN A 221 -30.35 27.14 1.84
N VAL A 222 -29.07 27.53 1.81
CA VAL A 222 -28.67 28.91 1.37
C VAL A 222 -28.16 28.91 -0.08
N ASN A 223 -28.19 27.77 -0.76
CA ASN A 223 -27.78 27.60 -2.14
C ASN A 223 -26.33 28.07 -2.40
N THR A 224 -25.38 27.58 -1.58
CA THR A 224 -23.95 27.87 -1.73
C THR A 224 -23.14 26.60 -1.90
N ASN A 225 -22.05 26.66 -2.66
CA ASN A 225 -21.06 25.60 -2.86
C ASN A 225 -19.68 25.96 -2.27
N ALA A 226 -19.60 27.02 -1.46
CA ALA A 226 -18.38 27.47 -0.79
C ALA A 226 -18.66 27.76 0.68
N TYR A 227 -18.00 27.04 1.60
CA TYR A 227 -18.20 27.20 3.03
C TYR A 227 -17.08 26.59 3.86
N ARG A 228 -16.88 27.13 5.07
CA ARG A 228 -15.95 26.56 6.05
C ARG A 228 -16.58 25.37 6.75
N VAL A 229 -15.81 24.28 6.81
CA VAL A 229 -16.22 23.03 7.45
C VAL A 229 -15.65 22.92 8.87
N TYR A 230 -14.42 23.39 9.07
CA TYR A 230 -13.69 23.24 10.32
C TYR A 230 -12.81 24.48 10.57
N ASP A 231 -12.73 24.93 11.82
CA ASP A 231 -11.89 26.07 12.21
C ASP A 231 -11.33 25.88 13.62
N ALA A 232 -10.24 25.10 13.73
CA ALA A 232 -9.53 24.84 14.99
C ALA A 232 -10.42 24.37 16.16
N ASP A 233 -11.50 23.63 15.86
CA ASP A 233 -12.48 23.16 16.86
C ASP A 233 -11.85 22.20 17.88
N VAL A 234 -10.73 21.55 17.54
CA VAL A 234 -9.93 20.66 18.41
C VAL A 234 -8.55 21.28 18.57
N PRO A 235 -8.11 21.61 19.79
CA PRO A 235 -6.89 22.39 20.04
C PRO A 235 -5.61 21.79 19.44
N GLU A 236 -5.52 20.47 19.39
CA GLU A 236 -4.37 19.73 18.85
C GLU A 236 -4.31 19.81 17.32
N TYR A 237 -5.44 20.08 16.66
CA TYR A 237 -5.62 20.16 15.22
C TYR A 237 -5.97 21.58 14.79
N SER A 238 -4.97 22.44 14.90
CA SER A 238 -5.15 23.89 14.63
C SER A 238 -5.05 24.16 13.12
N ALA A 239 -6.20 24.15 12.46
CA ALA A 239 -6.33 24.42 11.01
C ALA A 239 -7.71 24.93 10.65
N ALA A 240 -7.84 25.57 9.48
CA ALA A 240 -9.09 25.77 8.79
C ALA A 240 -9.25 24.74 7.66
N ILE A 241 -10.48 24.24 7.47
CA ILE A 241 -10.85 23.39 6.35
C ILE A 241 -12.05 24.01 5.65
N ASP A 242 -11.84 24.44 4.43
CA ASP A 242 -12.84 25.07 3.59
C ASP A 242 -13.24 24.14 2.44
N TYR A 243 -14.51 24.13 2.07
CA TYR A 243 -15.05 23.44 0.92
C TYR A 243 -15.38 24.44 -0.18
N TYR A 244 -14.94 24.14 -1.42
CA TYR A 244 -15.22 24.90 -2.61
C TYR A 244 -15.57 23.96 -3.76
N ASP A 245 -16.83 23.81 -4.07
CA ASP A 245 -17.35 23.10 -5.26
C ASP A 245 -16.66 21.74 -5.56
N GLY A 246 -16.57 20.88 -4.56
CA GLY A 246 -15.91 19.55 -4.67
C GLY A 246 -14.49 19.51 -4.11
N TYR A 247 -13.85 20.64 -3.89
CA TYR A 247 -12.48 20.73 -3.39
C TYR A 247 -12.45 21.06 -1.90
N TYR A 248 -11.51 20.47 -1.18
CA TYR A 248 -11.22 20.82 0.21
C TYR A 248 -9.87 21.49 0.30
N VAL A 249 -9.85 22.69 0.87
CA VAL A 249 -8.63 23.46 1.13
C VAL A 249 -8.33 23.40 2.63
N ILE A 250 -7.18 22.84 2.99
CA ILE A 250 -6.72 22.71 4.37
C ILE A 250 -5.58 23.71 4.60
N GLN A 251 -5.81 24.65 5.52
CA GLN A 251 -4.83 25.66 5.94
C GLN A 251 -4.42 25.36 7.39
N ALA A 252 -3.28 24.70 7.57
CA ALA A 252 -2.73 24.47 8.90
C ALA A 252 -2.22 25.80 9.50
N TYR A 253 -2.66 26.13 10.70
CA TYR A 253 -2.14 27.26 11.45
C TYR A 253 -0.76 26.90 12.02
N LYS A 254 0.09 27.92 12.16
CA LYS A 254 1.42 27.71 12.73
C LYS A 254 1.31 27.14 14.14
N ALA A 255 1.91 25.98 14.36
CA ALA A 255 1.92 25.36 15.67
C ALA A 255 2.63 26.27 16.69
N PRO A 256 2.12 26.36 17.94
CA PRO A 256 2.78 27.09 19.00
C PRO A 256 4.22 26.60 19.21
N ALA A 257 5.12 27.52 19.56
CA ALA A 257 6.57 27.21 19.75
C ALA A 257 6.84 26.10 20.80
N LYS A 258 5.88 25.83 21.68
CA LYS A 258 5.95 24.78 22.70
C LYS A 258 5.67 23.35 22.14
N VAL A 259 5.09 23.25 20.95
CA VAL A 259 4.75 21.96 20.34
C VAL A 259 5.97 21.40 19.63
N ASN A 260 6.29 20.14 19.90
CA ASN A 260 7.39 19.47 19.19
C ASN A 260 7.09 19.42 17.68
N PRO A 261 8.03 19.84 16.81
CA PRO A 261 7.82 19.89 15.36
C PRO A 261 7.38 18.54 14.75
N ARG A 262 7.85 17.41 15.30
CA ARG A 262 7.44 16.07 14.86
C ARG A 262 5.98 15.77 15.18
N VAL A 263 5.50 16.25 16.34
CA VAL A 263 4.10 16.10 16.75
C VAL A 263 3.20 16.99 15.88
N ALA A 264 3.62 18.23 15.64
CA ALA A 264 2.89 19.16 14.76
C ALA A 264 2.75 18.57 13.34
N LYS A 265 3.84 18.02 12.78
CA LYS A 265 3.79 17.38 11.45
C LYS A 265 2.90 16.14 11.42
N ARG A 266 2.87 15.37 12.49
CA ARG A 266 1.96 14.22 12.63
C ARG A 266 0.50 14.68 12.62
N HIS A 267 0.15 15.70 13.40
CA HIS A 267 -1.21 16.24 13.42
C HIS A 267 -1.64 16.76 12.05
N GLU A 268 -0.75 17.40 11.30
CA GLU A 268 -1.01 17.82 9.92
C GLU A 268 -1.35 16.61 9.01
N LEU A 269 -0.59 15.53 9.09
CA LEU A 269 -0.84 14.30 8.33
C LEU A 269 -2.15 13.62 8.76
N ASP A 270 -2.46 13.61 10.05
CA ASP A 270 -3.71 13.07 10.58
C ASP A 270 -4.93 13.87 10.07
N MET A 271 -4.82 15.21 10.01
CA MET A 271 -5.86 16.06 9.43
C MET A 271 -6.11 15.78 7.95
N LEU A 272 -5.04 15.70 7.15
CA LEU A 272 -5.13 15.37 5.73
C LEU A 272 -5.78 14.01 5.51
N SER A 273 -5.27 12.97 6.20
CA SER A 273 -5.79 11.61 6.08
C SER A 273 -7.26 11.49 6.50
N ALA A 274 -7.64 12.14 7.63
CA ALA A 274 -9.02 12.10 8.11
C ALA A 274 -9.97 12.86 7.18
N THR A 275 -9.52 13.96 6.58
CA THR A 275 -10.34 14.71 5.62
C THR A 275 -10.60 13.89 4.37
N VAL A 276 -9.58 13.21 3.82
CA VAL A 276 -9.73 12.30 2.67
C VAL A 276 -10.73 11.19 2.97
N GLU A 277 -10.57 10.51 4.12
CA GLU A 277 -11.43 9.38 4.52
C GLU A 277 -12.89 9.81 4.71
N ILE A 278 -13.13 10.95 5.41
CA ILE A 278 -14.49 11.38 5.79
C ILE A 278 -15.19 12.11 4.66
N ALA A 279 -14.46 12.92 3.90
CA ALA A 279 -15.03 13.66 2.78
C ALA A 279 -15.28 12.78 1.55
N GLY A 280 -14.58 11.64 1.43
CA GLY A 280 -14.67 10.72 0.30
C GLY A 280 -14.06 11.33 -0.97
N VAL A 281 -13.02 12.16 -0.82
CA VAL A 281 -12.32 12.77 -1.96
C VAL A 281 -11.09 11.96 -2.32
N THR A 282 -10.90 11.77 -3.61
CA THR A 282 -9.64 11.27 -4.18
C THR A 282 -8.77 12.47 -4.47
N GLY A 283 -7.52 12.47 -4.02
CA GLY A 283 -6.61 13.61 -4.13
C GLY A 283 -6.34 14.08 -5.55
#